data_c29b4a2cbd250dd70d3bd4220f1c6c86
#
_entry.id   c29b4a2cbd250dd70d3bd4220f1c6c86
#
_cell.length_a   1.000
_cell.length_b   1.000
_cell.length_c   1.000
_cell.angle_alpha   90.00
_cell.angle_beta   90.00
_cell.angle_gamma   90.00
#
_symmetry.space_group_name_H-M   'P 1'
#
loop_
_entity.id
_entity.type
_entity.pdbx_description
1 polymer ?
#
loop_
_entity_poly.entity_id
_entity_poly.type
_entity_poly.pdbx_seq_one_letter_code
_entity_poly.pdbx_strand_id
1 'polypeptide(L)'
;MSILDRYQAYADAFEVSFEDDDWSRIEPYFTEDAVYEGDPEDAQGRDAVLAKLKGGVDGFDRNMDSRTPDFNPPSIDGDTLRMQWSVTYKKAGAPDLVISGLETATFEGDRIARLRDDMDPAAQKAMGEWMAAHGALLQGD
;
A
#
# COMPACT_ATOMS: atom_id res chain seq x y z
N MET A 1 1.91 11.98 20.61
CA MET A 1 1.93 12.00 19.14
C MET A 1 0.55 11.61 18.63
N SER A 2 0.01 12.36 17.70
CA SER A 2 -1.32 12.08 17.16
C SER A 2 -1.30 10.91 16.18
N ILE A 3 -2.50 10.37 15.93
CA ILE A 3 -2.66 9.33 14.90
C ILE A 3 -2.16 9.83 13.55
N LEU A 4 -2.45 11.08 13.22
CA LEU A 4 -1.99 11.67 11.96
C LEU A 4 -0.48 11.68 11.87
N ASP A 5 0.21 12.13 12.93
CA ASP A 5 1.67 12.17 12.97
C ASP A 5 2.25 10.75 12.85
N ARG A 6 1.64 9.82 13.55
CA ARG A 6 2.11 8.43 13.55
C ARG A 6 1.92 7.78 12.19
N TYR A 7 0.76 8.02 11.56
CA TYR A 7 0.50 7.51 10.22
C TYR A 7 1.47 8.10 9.20
N GLN A 8 1.74 9.41 9.29
CA GLN A 8 2.69 10.05 8.39
C GLN A 8 4.09 9.45 8.54
N ALA A 9 4.51 9.20 9.77
CA ALA A 9 5.81 8.57 10.03
C ALA A 9 5.86 7.16 9.43
N TYR A 10 4.77 6.40 9.54
CA TYR A 10 4.66 5.08 8.92
C TYR A 10 4.77 5.18 7.40
N ALA A 11 4.03 6.09 6.78
CA ALA A 11 4.05 6.26 5.33
C ALA A 11 5.44 6.62 4.83
N ASP A 12 6.14 7.52 5.53
CA ASP A 12 7.50 7.90 5.18
C ASP A 12 8.45 6.71 5.33
N ALA A 13 8.32 5.94 6.39
CA ALA A 13 9.13 4.75 6.62
C ALA A 13 8.88 3.69 5.54
N PHE A 14 7.63 3.54 5.11
CA PHE A 14 7.27 2.62 4.03
C PHE A 14 8.01 2.96 2.75
N GLU A 15 8.07 4.23 2.37
CA GLU A 15 8.75 4.64 1.15
C GLU A 15 10.26 4.37 1.21
N VAL A 16 10.87 4.52 2.39
CA VAL A 16 12.29 4.17 2.57
C VAL A 16 12.50 2.66 2.48
N SER A 17 11.59 1.88 3.06
CA SER A 17 11.64 0.42 2.97
C SER A 17 11.47 -0.07 1.53
N PHE A 18 10.65 0.64 0.76
CA PHE A 18 10.53 0.37 -0.67
C PHE A 18 11.88 0.51 -1.38
N GLU A 19 12.68 1.52 -1.00
CA GLU A 19 13.96 1.77 -1.63
C GLU A 19 15.03 0.75 -1.23
N ASP A 20 15.15 0.42 0.06
CA ASP A 20 16.24 -0.42 0.56
C ASP A 20 15.82 -1.86 0.90
N ASP A 21 14.54 -2.16 0.74
CA ASP A 21 13.97 -3.50 1.00
C ASP A 21 14.13 -3.97 2.46
N ASP A 22 14.30 -3.03 3.39
CA ASP A 22 14.38 -3.35 4.82
C ASP A 22 13.02 -3.09 5.48
N TRP A 23 12.21 -4.13 5.54
CA TRP A 23 10.82 -4.04 6.03
C TRP A 23 10.71 -4.09 7.55
N SER A 24 11.82 -4.37 8.26
CA SER A 24 11.83 -4.29 9.71
C SER A 24 11.61 -2.85 10.20
N ARG A 25 11.87 -1.87 9.35
CA ARG A 25 11.69 -0.46 9.67
C ARG A 25 10.25 -0.12 10.03
N ILE A 26 9.27 -0.77 9.38
CA ILE A 26 7.85 -0.47 9.64
C ILE A 26 7.25 -1.36 10.73
N GLU A 27 7.98 -2.33 11.21
CA GLU A 27 7.50 -3.24 12.27
C GLU A 27 6.98 -2.51 13.52
N PRO A 28 7.67 -1.47 14.04
CA PRO A 28 7.20 -0.77 15.23
C PRO A 28 5.88 -0.02 15.08
N TYR A 29 5.40 0.14 13.85
CA TYR A 29 4.16 0.87 13.59
C TYR A 29 2.92 -0.02 13.68
N PHE A 30 3.10 -1.33 13.86
CA PHE A 30 2.00 -2.30 13.92
C PHE A 30 1.95 -2.98 15.27
N THR A 31 0.73 -3.35 15.71
CA THR A 31 0.57 -4.21 16.87
C THR A 31 1.00 -5.64 16.50
N GLU A 32 1.32 -6.45 17.51
CA GLU A 32 1.72 -7.84 17.26
C GLU A 32 0.63 -8.66 16.56
N ASP A 33 -0.63 -8.35 16.86
CA ASP A 33 -1.79 -9.04 16.31
C ASP A 33 -2.46 -8.26 15.18
N ALA A 34 -1.74 -7.33 14.56
CA ALA A 34 -2.27 -6.52 13.47
C ALA A 34 -2.84 -7.38 12.34
N VAL A 35 -3.84 -6.84 11.66
CA VAL A 35 -4.48 -7.51 10.52
C VAL A 35 -4.43 -6.56 9.31
N TYR A 36 -4.05 -7.11 8.17
CA TYR A 36 -4.17 -6.41 6.89
C TYR A 36 -5.26 -7.11 6.10
N GLU A 37 -6.39 -6.43 5.93
CA GLU A 37 -7.53 -6.99 5.22
C GLU A 37 -7.39 -6.81 3.71
N GLY A 38 -7.72 -7.84 2.94
CA GLY A 38 -7.75 -7.72 1.49
C GLY A 38 -7.46 -9.04 0.77
N ASP A 39 -7.51 -8.97 -0.55
CA ASP A 39 -7.31 -10.12 -1.43
C ASP A 39 -5.85 -10.60 -1.43
N PRO A 40 -5.63 -11.90 -1.63
CA PRO A 40 -6.63 -12.98 -1.74
C PRO A 40 -7.22 -13.38 -0.39
N GLU A 41 -6.56 -13.03 0.71
CA GLU A 41 -7.02 -13.30 2.06
C GLU A 41 -6.41 -12.29 3.03
N ASP A 42 -6.98 -12.20 4.22
CA ASP A 42 -6.45 -11.31 5.24
C ASP A 42 -5.11 -11.85 5.76
N ALA A 43 -4.18 -10.95 6.01
CA ALA A 43 -2.94 -11.29 6.71
C ALA A 43 -3.15 -11.06 8.20
N GLN A 44 -2.93 -12.08 9.01
CA GLN A 44 -3.14 -12.00 10.46
C GLN A 44 -1.83 -12.13 11.21
N GLY A 45 -1.57 -11.17 12.09
CA GLY A 45 -0.33 -11.06 12.80
C GLY A 45 0.65 -10.14 12.09
N ARG A 46 1.48 -9.45 12.87
CA ARG A 46 2.39 -8.43 12.33
C ARG A 46 3.32 -8.99 11.24
N ASP A 47 3.89 -10.16 11.48
CA ASP A 47 4.83 -10.75 10.50
C ASP A 47 4.13 -11.03 9.17
N ALA A 48 2.88 -11.51 9.22
CA ALA A 48 2.10 -11.76 8.01
C ALA A 48 1.73 -10.46 7.30
N VAL A 49 1.44 -9.40 8.07
CA VAL A 49 1.16 -8.08 7.50
C VAL A 49 2.38 -7.54 6.75
N LEU A 50 3.56 -7.63 7.36
CA LEU A 50 4.78 -7.17 6.71
C LEU A 50 5.07 -7.97 5.44
N ALA A 51 4.87 -9.28 5.49
CA ALA A 51 5.07 -10.14 4.32
C ALA A 51 4.10 -9.79 3.18
N LYS A 52 2.85 -9.47 3.52
CA LYS A 52 1.86 -9.08 2.51
C LYS A 52 2.20 -7.74 1.86
N LEU A 53 2.63 -6.76 2.65
CA LEU A 53 3.04 -5.46 2.12
C LEU A 53 4.24 -5.61 1.19
N LYS A 54 5.26 -6.35 1.63
CA LYS A 54 6.43 -6.63 0.80
C LYS A 54 6.07 -7.39 -0.47
N GLY A 55 5.20 -8.38 -0.35
CA GLY A 55 4.78 -9.18 -1.50
C GLY A 55 4.08 -8.36 -2.57
N GLY A 56 3.24 -7.42 -2.17
CA GLY A 56 2.58 -6.52 -3.12
C GLY A 56 3.58 -5.64 -3.85
N VAL A 57 4.55 -5.09 -3.11
CA VAL A 57 5.61 -4.27 -3.70
C VAL A 57 6.48 -5.09 -4.65
N ASP A 58 6.92 -6.26 -4.22
CA ASP A 58 7.79 -7.11 -5.03
C ASP A 58 7.10 -7.65 -6.28
N GLY A 59 5.79 -7.94 -6.15
CA GLY A 59 5.03 -8.52 -7.26
C GLY A 59 4.57 -7.53 -8.30
N PHE A 60 4.51 -6.25 -7.97
CA PHE A 60 3.98 -5.26 -8.90
C PHE A 60 4.81 -3.97 -8.92
N ASP A 61 4.86 -3.25 -7.79
CA ASP A 61 5.42 -1.90 -7.76
C ASP A 61 6.88 -1.84 -8.23
N ARG A 62 7.69 -2.81 -7.79
CA ARG A 62 9.12 -2.85 -8.14
C ARG A 62 9.39 -3.13 -9.60
N ASN A 63 8.43 -3.71 -10.30
CA ASN A 63 8.60 -4.10 -11.69
C ASN A 63 8.25 -2.96 -12.65
N MET A 64 7.76 -1.86 -12.12
CA MET A 64 7.48 -0.66 -12.90
C MET A 64 8.74 0.19 -13.04
N ASP A 65 8.82 0.99 -14.10
CA ASP A 65 9.94 1.91 -14.31
C ASP A 65 9.88 3.07 -13.33
N SER A 66 8.67 3.54 -13.01
CA SER A 66 8.48 4.56 -11.98
C SER A 66 7.14 4.38 -11.28
N ARG A 67 7.09 4.90 -10.07
CA ARG A 67 5.94 4.85 -9.19
C ARG A 67 5.83 6.20 -8.50
N THR A 68 4.74 6.91 -8.75
CA THR A 68 4.52 8.23 -8.17
C THR A 68 3.23 8.24 -7.35
N PRO A 69 3.32 8.12 -6.02
CA PRO A 69 2.13 8.19 -5.18
C PRO A 69 1.68 9.63 -4.96
N ASP A 70 0.38 9.81 -4.77
CA ASP A 70 -0.23 11.08 -4.44
C ASP A 70 -1.30 10.83 -3.37
N PHE A 71 -1.21 11.56 -2.25
CA PHE A 71 -2.08 11.34 -1.11
C PHE A 71 -2.91 12.59 -0.84
N ASN A 72 -4.22 12.40 -0.70
CA ASN A 72 -5.10 13.48 -0.24
C ASN A 72 -4.97 13.63 1.27
N PRO A 73 -5.34 14.80 1.83
CA PRO A 73 -5.33 14.95 3.29
C PRO A 73 -6.22 13.91 3.94
N PRO A 74 -5.72 13.20 4.95
CA PRO A 74 -6.52 12.16 5.61
C PRO A 74 -7.60 12.75 6.51
N SER A 75 -8.64 11.96 6.75
CA SER A 75 -9.66 12.27 7.74
C SER A 75 -9.53 11.31 8.93
N ILE A 76 -9.84 11.78 10.12
CA ILE A 76 -9.71 10.99 11.35
C ILE A 76 -11.04 10.99 12.07
N ASP A 77 -11.48 9.78 12.46
CA ASP A 77 -12.69 9.58 13.26
C ASP A 77 -12.33 8.61 14.38
N GLY A 78 -12.13 9.17 15.58
CA GLY A 78 -11.68 8.39 16.74
C GLY A 78 -10.32 7.77 16.50
N ASP A 79 -10.24 6.46 16.51
CA ASP A 79 -9.00 5.71 16.31
C ASP A 79 -8.76 5.32 14.84
N THR A 80 -9.63 5.77 13.95
CA THR A 80 -9.60 5.36 12.55
C THR A 80 -9.22 6.53 11.66
N LEU A 81 -8.21 6.31 10.83
CA LEU A 81 -7.76 7.25 9.81
C LEU A 81 -8.14 6.71 8.45
N ARG A 82 -8.69 7.59 7.58
CA ARG A 82 -8.99 7.25 6.19
C ARG A 82 -8.29 8.23 5.27
N MET A 83 -7.66 7.69 4.24
CA MET A 83 -6.89 8.50 3.30
C MET A 83 -7.15 8.01 1.88
N GLN A 84 -7.59 8.94 1.02
CA GLN A 84 -7.68 8.64 -0.41
C GLN A 84 -6.30 8.80 -1.02
N TRP A 85 -5.95 7.85 -1.87
CA TRP A 85 -4.64 7.81 -2.50
C TRP A 85 -4.79 7.52 -3.99
N SER A 86 -3.77 7.92 -4.76
CA SER A 86 -3.60 7.48 -6.14
C SER A 86 -2.13 7.24 -6.39
N VAL A 87 -1.83 6.37 -7.35
CA VAL A 87 -0.47 6.08 -7.74
C VAL A 87 -0.42 6.02 -9.26
N THR A 88 0.56 6.69 -9.84
CA THR A 88 0.82 6.65 -11.27
C THR A 88 2.03 5.76 -11.50
N TYR A 89 1.84 4.72 -12.29
CA TYR A 89 2.89 3.78 -12.67
C TYR A 89 3.25 3.97 -14.13
N LYS A 90 4.55 3.95 -14.42
CA LYS A 90 5.07 4.06 -15.78
C LYS A 90 5.89 2.82 -16.11
N LYS A 91 5.70 2.31 -17.31
CA LYS A 91 6.44 1.16 -17.83
C LYS A 91 6.69 1.37 -19.31
N ALA A 92 7.95 1.24 -19.73
CA ALA A 92 8.30 1.36 -21.15
C ALA A 92 7.53 0.32 -21.98
N GLY A 93 6.94 0.75 -23.07
CA GLY A 93 6.16 -0.13 -23.94
C GLY A 93 4.69 -0.21 -23.59
N ALA A 94 4.25 0.50 -22.54
CA ALA A 94 2.86 0.50 -22.08
C ALA A 94 2.41 1.93 -21.73
N PRO A 95 1.10 2.19 -21.76
CA PRO A 95 0.59 3.48 -21.29
C PRO A 95 0.73 3.58 -19.76
N ASP A 96 0.70 4.81 -19.24
CA ASP A 96 0.70 5.02 -17.79
C ASP A 96 -0.53 4.36 -17.18
N LEU A 97 -0.33 3.78 -16.01
CA LEU A 97 -1.42 3.19 -15.23
C LEU A 97 -1.62 4.02 -13.98
N VAL A 98 -2.83 4.58 -13.82
CA VAL A 98 -3.19 5.32 -12.62
C VAL A 98 -4.22 4.51 -11.85
N ILE A 99 -3.90 4.17 -10.61
CA ILE A 99 -4.86 3.49 -9.73
C ILE A 99 -5.11 4.35 -8.50
N SER A 100 -6.28 4.22 -7.94
CA SER A 100 -6.71 5.01 -6.79
C SER A 100 -7.55 4.16 -5.85
N GLY A 101 -7.65 4.59 -4.61
CA GLY A 101 -8.41 3.87 -3.62
C GLY A 101 -8.46 4.61 -2.29
N LEU A 102 -8.94 3.89 -1.28
CA LEU A 102 -9.05 4.39 0.09
C LEU A 102 -8.29 3.47 1.02
N GLU A 103 -7.39 4.03 1.81
CA GLU A 103 -6.72 3.29 2.88
C GLU A 103 -7.38 3.62 4.20
N THR A 104 -7.70 2.59 4.97
CA THR A 104 -8.29 2.74 6.31
C THR A 104 -7.32 2.10 7.31
N ALA A 105 -6.87 2.90 8.27
CA ALA A 105 -5.97 2.43 9.33
C ALA A 105 -6.64 2.65 10.68
N THR A 106 -6.80 1.57 11.46
CA THR A 106 -7.35 1.63 12.81
C THR A 106 -6.20 1.43 13.79
N PHE A 107 -6.09 2.34 14.75
CA PHE A 107 -4.98 2.38 15.69
C PHE A 107 -5.38 1.86 17.06
N GLU A 108 -4.42 1.23 17.74
CA GLU A 108 -4.45 0.98 19.18
C GLU A 108 -3.27 1.74 19.76
N GLY A 109 -3.56 2.85 20.44
CA GLY A 109 -2.52 3.76 20.88
C GLY A 109 -1.82 4.37 19.67
N ASP A 110 -0.52 4.19 19.56
CA ASP A 110 0.29 4.73 18.47
C ASP A 110 0.66 3.68 17.40
N ARG A 111 0.00 2.52 17.42
CA ARG A 111 0.27 1.42 16.49
C ARG A 111 -0.96 1.06 15.68
N ILE A 112 -0.74 0.67 14.45
CA ILE A 112 -1.81 0.22 13.55
C ILE A 112 -2.19 -1.20 13.94
N ALA A 113 -3.47 -1.38 14.31
CA ALA A 113 -4.01 -2.70 14.64
C ALA A 113 -4.71 -3.33 13.44
N ARG A 114 -5.22 -2.52 12.52
CA ARG A 114 -5.92 -2.99 11.33
C ARG A 114 -5.68 -2.04 10.18
N LEU A 115 -5.30 -2.60 9.05
CA LEU A 115 -5.04 -1.86 7.82
C LEU A 115 -5.88 -2.45 6.70
N ARG A 116 -6.47 -1.60 5.87
CA ARG A 116 -7.26 -2.04 4.74
C ARG A 116 -7.09 -1.07 3.58
N ASP A 117 -6.88 -1.62 2.39
CA ASP A 117 -6.85 -0.85 1.16
C ASP A 117 -7.99 -1.30 0.25
N ASP A 118 -8.84 -0.36 -0.14
CA ASP A 118 -9.94 -0.60 -1.06
C ASP A 118 -9.66 0.16 -2.35
N MET A 119 -9.35 -0.58 -3.41
CA MET A 119 -9.13 0.03 -4.72
C MET A 119 -10.48 0.41 -5.34
N ASP A 120 -10.56 1.61 -5.93
CA ASP A 120 -11.79 2.08 -6.56
C ASP A 120 -12.19 1.14 -7.71
N PRO A 121 -13.49 0.91 -7.95
CA PRO A 121 -13.93 0.01 -9.02
C PRO A 121 -13.37 0.38 -10.40
N ALA A 122 -13.30 1.68 -10.71
CA ALA A 122 -12.72 2.13 -11.97
C ALA A 122 -11.23 1.80 -12.05
N ALA A 123 -10.51 1.90 -10.93
CA ALA A 123 -9.10 1.57 -10.87
C ALA A 123 -8.89 0.06 -11.01
N GLN A 124 -9.75 -0.74 -10.39
CA GLN A 124 -9.69 -2.21 -10.53
C GLN A 124 -9.86 -2.63 -11.98
N LYS A 125 -10.80 -1.99 -12.68
CA LYS A 125 -11.03 -2.25 -14.10
C LYS A 125 -9.83 -1.84 -14.93
N ALA A 126 -9.30 -0.64 -14.70
CA ALA A 126 -8.14 -0.14 -15.43
C ALA A 126 -6.92 -1.03 -15.23
N MET A 127 -6.68 -1.48 -13.99
CA MET A 127 -5.58 -2.37 -13.68
C MET A 127 -5.74 -3.72 -14.38
N GLY A 128 -6.96 -4.28 -14.36
CA GLY A 128 -7.24 -5.54 -15.03
C GLY A 128 -6.99 -5.47 -16.54
N GLU A 129 -7.45 -4.40 -17.16
CA GLU A 129 -7.23 -4.18 -18.60
C GLU A 129 -5.76 -3.98 -18.92
N TRP A 130 -5.06 -3.19 -18.09
CA TRP A 130 -3.63 -2.95 -18.27
C TRP A 130 -2.83 -4.24 -18.14
N MET A 131 -3.13 -5.05 -17.12
CA MET A 131 -2.45 -6.33 -16.90
C MET A 131 -2.72 -7.31 -18.04
N ALA A 132 -3.94 -7.35 -18.56
CA ALA A 132 -4.26 -8.22 -19.70
C ALA A 132 -3.49 -7.83 -20.95
N ALA A 133 -3.30 -6.53 -21.17
CA ALA A 133 -2.63 -6.03 -22.37
C ALA A 133 -1.11 -5.97 -22.23
N HIS A 134 -0.61 -5.67 -21.04
CA HIS A 134 0.81 -5.34 -20.83
C HIS A 134 1.48 -6.08 -19.67
N GLY A 135 0.75 -6.92 -18.96
CA GLY A 135 1.29 -7.60 -17.76
C GLY A 135 2.57 -8.39 -18.02
N ALA A 136 2.74 -8.90 -19.22
CA ALA A 136 3.95 -9.66 -19.58
C ALA A 136 5.22 -8.81 -19.46
N LEU A 137 5.12 -7.48 -19.57
CA LEU A 137 6.27 -6.59 -19.42
C LEU A 137 6.82 -6.58 -17.99
N LEU A 138 6.01 -6.93 -17.02
CA LEU A 138 6.42 -6.96 -15.62
C LEU A 138 7.23 -8.20 -15.27
N GLN A 139 7.14 -9.24 -16.08
CA GLN A 139 7.84 -10.50 -15.81
C GLN A 139 9.28 -10.47 -16.29
N GLY A 140 9.65 -9.48 -17.01
CA GLY A 140 10.98 -9.15 -17.44
C GLY A 140 11.71 -10.26 -18.13
N ASP A 141 12.50 -10.19 -18.86
CA ASP A 141 13.26 -11.22 -19.24
C ASP A 141 14.45 -11.01 -19.42
#